data_82e065d6fe28dc91a3c78d64711a9665
#
_entry.id   82e065d6fe28dc91a3c78d64711a9665
#
_cell.length_a   1.000
_cell.length_b   1.000
_cell.length_c   1.000
_cell.angle_alpha   90.00
_cell.angle_beta   90.00
_cell.angle_gamma   90.00
#
_symmetry.space_group_name_H-M   'P 1'
#
loop_
_entity.id
_entity.type
_entity.pdbx_description
1 polymer ?
#
loop_
_entity_poly.entity_id
_entity_poly.type
_entity_poly.pdbx_seq_one_letter_code
_entity_poly.pdbx_strand_id
1 'polypeptide(L)'
;MRIFHIWDLTDYSTKLTVNLEAESLKMLKCLLHEKYGSSAATARAFNFNKWSTTDWLKGRRPINLQALIKFLRDLNMGKEWIEKHVIDIGLNRFRILEPKFPIKPNPIFASILVNLIGDGCTIGNDTGFFHYRDVESHKIIAEKVLHVLGRPKHKTSGIYVPSILVHLIKKYFNVTFPYKKLPAEIKKADKWTKLTCITAFTNDEGSITPNFIQLCSKDKLLLIDMIDICKSLGYKVSGVYVNKKGISNFRINSPKKFYFDYKKLVEKHYEARLISRKENILKLVNIDYLNGRKFTTREIEEKIISVLSDEPKNIYELVKDSSIRTGTIRHHMRKFIARNLVLRQKVGHNYFYKLNKIGSW
;
A
#
# COMPACT_ATOMS: atom_id res chain seq x y z
N MET A 1 -18.73 -11.74 6.42
CA MET A 1 -17.59 -11.22 5.63
C MET A 1 -17.33 -12.19 4.50
N ARG A 2 -17.31 -11.72 3.24
CA ARG A 2 -17.11 -12.59 2.07
C ARG A 2 -15.65 -13.05 2.02
N ILE A 3 -15.40 -14.35 1.94
CA ILE A 3 -14.08 -14.95 1.72
C ILE A 3 -13.97 -15.25 0.23
N PHE A 4 -12.81 -15.01 -0.37
CA PHE A 4 -12.56 -15.33 -1.77
C PHE A 4 -11.70 -16.58 -1.88
N HIS A 5 -12.22 -17.52 -2.60
CA HIS A 5 -11.54 -18.75 -2.96
C HIS A 5 -10.96 -18.66 -4.38
N ILE A 6 -9.99 -19.51 -4.68
CA ILE A 6 -9.37 -19.54 -6.00
C ILE A 6 -10.39 -19.81 -7.12
N TRP A 7 -11.41 -20.62 -6.85
CA TRP A 7 -12.48 -20.95 -7.82
C TRP A 7 -13.48 -19.80 -8.02
N ASP A 8 -13.49 -18.78 -7.15
CA ASP A 8 -14.31 -17.58 -7.37
C ASP A 8 -13.76 -16.69 -8.50
N LEU A 9 -12.56 -17.02 -8.99
CA LEU A 9 -11.92 -16.33 -10.10
C LEU A 9 -12.33 -16.87 -11.48
N THR A 10 -13.18 -17.90 -11.55
CA THR A 10 -13.64 -18.48 -12.81
C THR A 10 -14.48 -17.51 -13.63
N ASP A 11 -15.10 -16.53 -13.01
CA ASP A 11 -15.83 -15.43 -13.67
C ASP A 11 -14.91 -14.29 -14.15
N TYR A 12 -13.67 -14.22 -13.62
CA TYR A 12 -12.71 -13.19 -14.01
C TYR A 12 -12.19 -13.40 -15.44
N SER A 13 -11.76 -14.62 -15.77
CA SER A 13 -11.26 -14.95 -17.10
C SER A 13 -11.27 -16.44 -17.39
N THR A 14 -11.78 -16.80 -18.55
CA THR A 14 -11.69 -18.18 -19.09
C THR A 14 -10.25 -18.61 -19.39
N LYS A 15 -9.31 -17.65 -19.48
CA LYS A 15 -7.88 -17.89 -19.78
C LYS A 15 -7.01 -18.01 -18.52
N LEU A 16 -7.61 -17.93 -17.32
CA LEU A 16 -6.87 -18.06 -16.07
C LEU A 16 -6.29 -19.48 -15.93
N THR A 17 -5.01 -19.55 -15.60
CA THR A 17 -4.28 -20.82 -15.50
C THR A 17 -3.54 -20.92 -14.18
N VAL A 18 -3.31 -22.16 -13.75
CA VAL A 18 -2.59 -22.51 -12.51
C VAL A 18 -1.49 -23.53 -12.80
N ASN A 19 -0.41 -23.47 -12.04
CA ASN A 19 0.56 -24.55 -11.91
C ASN A 19 0.35 -25.26 -10.57
N LEU A 20 0.44 -26.56 -10.59
CA LEU A 20 0.38 -27.42 -9.43
C LEU A 20 1.79 -27.85 -9.00
N GLU A 21 1.94 -28.22 -7.75
CA GLU A 21 3.10 -28.96 -7.28
C GLU A 21 3.31 -30.22 -8.12
N ALA A 22 4.57 -30.62 -8.33
CA ALA A 22 4.91 -31.75 -9.22
C ALA A 22 4.21 -33.05 -8.80
N GLU A 23 4.21 -33.38 -7.52
CA GLU A 23 3.57 -34.61 -6.99
C GLU A 23 2.04 -34.55 -7.14
N SER A 24 1.44 -33.40 -6.89
CA SER A 24 0.00 -33.20 -7.05
C SER A 24 -0.45 -33.31 -8.50
N LEU A 25 0.36 -32.81 -9.44
CA LEU A 25 0.12 -32.96 -10.87
C LEU A 25 0.24 -34.42 -11.31
N LYS A 26 1.25 -35.13 -10.80
CA LYS A 26 1.44 -36.57 -11.04
C LYS A 26 0.25 -37.39 -10.54
N MET A 27 -0.19 -37.12 -9.31
CA MET A 27 -1.38 -37.73 -8.74
C MET A 27 -2.63 -37.49 -9.60
N LEU A 28 -2.90 -36.25 -9.94
CA LEU A 28 -4.05 -35.87 -10.80
C LEU A 28 -4.01 -36.64 -12.15
N LYS A 29 -2.84 -36.70 -12.78
CA LYS A 29 -2.64 -37.44 -14.02
C LYS A 29 -2.93 -38.95 -13.85
N CYS A 30 -2.42 -39.57 -12.79
CA CYS A 30 -2.67 -41.00 -12.50
C CYS A 30 -4.16 -41.29 -12.35
N LEU A 31 -4.88 -40.50 -11.53
CA LEU A 31 -6.32 -40.68 -11.33
C LEU A 31 -7.14 -40.49 -12.62
N LEU A 32 -6.78 -39.50 -13.46
CA LEU A 32 -7.44 -39.32 -14.75
C LEU A 32 -7.08 -40.44 -15.74
N HIS A 33 -5.87 -40.98 -15.73
CA HIS A 33 -5.48 -42.11 -16.58
C HIS A 33 -6.10 -43.43 -16.11
N GLU A 34 -6.24 -43.64 -14.83
CA GLU A 34 -6.97 -44.79 -14.27
C GLU A 34 -8.42 -44.81 -14.75
N LYS A 35 -9.09 -43.62 -14.71
CA LYS A 35 -10.49 -43.49 -15.12
C LYS A 35 -10.71 -43.53 -16.63
N TYR A 36 -9.82 -42.92 -17.43
CA TYR A 36 -10.00 -42.69 -18.86
C TYR A 36 -8.98 -43.40 -19.77
N GLY A 37 -7.96 -44.03 -19.19
CA GLY A 37 -6.90 -44.72 -19.90
C GLY A 37 -5.76 -43.86 -20.42
N SER A 38 -6.02 -42.61 -20.86
CA SER A 38 -4.98 -41.73 -21.41
C SER A 38 -5.37 -40.26 -21.39
N SER A 39 -4.38 -39.38 -21.52
CA SER A 39 -4.62 -37.93 -21.66
C SER A 39 -5.48 -37.57 -22.91
N ALA A 40 -5.38 -38.38 -23.99
CA ALA A 40 -6.21 -38.17 -25.17
C ALA A 40 -7.67 -38.57 -24.94
N ALA A 41 -7.91 -39.67 -24.20
CA ALA A 41 -9.25 -40.08 -23.81
C ALA A 41 -9.85 -39.11 -22.78
N THR A 42 -9.06 -38.64 -21.81
CA THR A 42 -9.46 -37.55 -20.89
C THR A 42 -9.90 -36.31 -21.68
N ALA A 43 -9.13 -35.88 -22.67
CA ALA A 43 -9.48 -34.72 -23.49
C ALA A 43 -10.83 -34.89 -24.18
N ARG A 44 -11.11 -36.09 -24.75
CA ARG A 44 -12.40 -36.41 -25.37
C ARG A 44 -13.57 -36.39 -24.41
N ALA A 45 -13.39 -36.97 -23.24
CA ALA A 45 -14.42 -37.01 -22.19
C ALA A 45 -14.89 -35.63 -21.74
N PHE A 46 -13.97 -34.64 -21.70
CA PHE A 46 -14.26 -33.27 -21.28
C PHE A 46 -14.47 -32.29 -22.44
N ASN A 47 -14.42 -32.75 -23.71
CA ASN A 47 -14.45 -31.90 -24.89
C ASN A 47 -13.35 -30.82 -24.88
N PHE A 48 -12.12 -31.19 -24.50
CA PHE A 48 -10.95 -30.32 -24.53
C PHE A 48 -10.04 -30.68 -25.71
N ASN A 49 -9.18 -29.71 -26.06
CA ASN A 49 -8.15 -29.97 -27.08
C ASN A 49 -7.14 -31.01 -26.56
N LYS A 50 -6.89 -32.06 -27.37
CA LYS A 50 -5.98 -33.19 -27.05
C LYS A 50 -4.57 -32.70 -26.66
N TRP A 51 -4.02 -31.79 -27.45
CA TRP A 51 -2.66 -31.28 -27.22
C TRP A 51 -2.56 -30.47 -25.93
N SER A 52 -3.53 -29.58 -25.68
CA SER A 52 -3.60 -28.79 -24.46
C SER A 52 -3.70 -29.68 -23.23
N THR A 53 -4.57 -30.66 -23.23
CA THR A 53 -4.76 -31.60 -22.10
C THR A 53 -3.50 -32.42 -21.85
N THR A 54 -2.84 -32.88 -22.94
CA THR A 54 -1.55 -33.62 -22.82
C THR A 54 -0.45 -32.73 -22.23
N ASP A 55 -0.34 -31.49 -22.68
CA ASP A 55 0.65 -30.55 -22.13
C ASP A 55 0.37 -30.19 -20.67
N TRP A 56 -0.89 -30.00 -20.27
CA TRP A 56 -1.29 -29.77 -18.90
C TRP A 56 -0.87 -30.93 -17.98
N LEU A 57 -1.26 -32.17 -18.34
CA LEU A 57 -0.98 -33.36 -17.53
C LEU A 57 0.50 -33.81 -17.59
N LYS A 58 1.29 -33.28 -18.49
CA LYS A 58 2.77 -33.41 -18.50
C LYS A 58 3.50 -32.27 -17.81
N GLY A 59 2.79 -31.23 -17.31
CA GLY A 59 3.39 -30.06 -16.68
C GLY A 59 4.14 -29.13 -17.67
N ARG A 60 3.96 -29.32 -18.98
CA ARG A 60 4.59 -28.46 -20.00
C ARG A 60 3.94 -27.07 -20.10
N ARG A 61 2.68 -26.99 -19.71
CA ARG A 61 1.89 -25.75 -19.67
C ARG A 61 1.03 -25.68 -18.41
N PRO A 62 0.78 -24.50 -17.87
CA PRO A 62 -0.17 -24.32 -16.76
C PRO A 62 -1.56 -24.82 -17.15
N ILE A 63 -2.26 -25.45 -16.20
CA ILE A 63 -3.62 -25.97 -16.39
C ILE A 63 -4.61 -24.81 -16.37
N ASN A 64 -5.56 -24.81 -17.29
CA ASN A 64 -6.70 -23.88 -17.23
C ASN A 64 -7.51 -24.13 -15.95
N LEU A 65 -7.81 -23.09 -15.16
CA LEU A 65 -8.50 -23.22 -13.87
C LEU A 65 -9.88 -23.87 -14.00
N GLN A 66 -10.66 -23.51 -15.03
CA GLN A 66 -11.96 -24.11 -15.27
C GLN A 66 -11.85 -25.59 -15.62
N ALA A 67 -10.82 -25.97 -16.41
CA ALA A 67 -10.55 -27.36 -16.74
C ALA A 67 -10.16 -28.18 -15.50
N LEU A 68 -9.28 -27.61 -14.63
CA LEU A 68 -8.90 -28.25 -13.38
C LEU A 68 -10.12 -28.50 -12.47
N ILE A 69 -11.00 -27.50 -12.32
CA ILE A 69 -12.23 -27.66 -11.52
C ILE A 69 -13.13 -28.78 -12.09
N LYS A 70 -13.24 -28.90 -13.43
CA LYS A 70 -14.00 -29.99 -14.04
C LYS A 70 -13.38 -31.36 -13.76
N PHE A 71 -12.04 -31.48 -13.85
CA PHE A 71 -11.33 -32.71 -13.51
C PHE A 71 -11.58 -33.14 -12.06
N LEU A 72 -11.42 -32.19 -11.11
CA LEU A 72 -11.62 -32.49 -9.69
C LEU A 72 -13.06 -32.92 -9.38
N ARG A 73 -14.04 -32.23 -9.98
CA ARG A 73 -15.46 -32.60 -9.81
C ARG A 73 -15.72 -34.01 -10.30
N ASP A 74 -15.18 -34.38 -11.44
CA ASP A 74 -15.38 -35.69 -12.04
C ASP A 74 -14.67 -36.83 -11.26
N LEU A 75 -13.58 -36.49 -10.60
CA LEU A 75 -12.85 -37.38 -9.67
C LEU A 75 -13.43 -37.36 -8.24
N ASN A 76 -14.56 -36.69 -8.00
CA ASN A 76 -15.15 -36.49 -6.68
C ASN A 76 -14.18 -35.87 -5.64
N MET A 77 -13.26 -35.04 -6.12
CA MET A 77 -12.31 -34.30 -5.27
C MET A 77 -12.88 -32.91 -4.93
N GLY A 78 -12.70 -32.48 -3.69
CA GLY A 78 -13.11 -31.14 -3.23
C GLY A 78 -12.30 -30.03 -3.91
N LYS A 79 -12.94 -28.89 -4.12
CA LYS A 79 -12.28 -27.70 -4.73
C LYS A 79 -11.14 -27.16 -3.86
N GLU A 80 -11.22 -27.39 -2.55
CA GLU A 80 -10.21 -27.00 -1.55
C GLU A 80 -8.85 -27.63 -1.84
N TRP A 81 -8.84 -28.74 -2.59
CA TRP A 81 -7.62 -29.36 -3.06
C TRP A 81 -6.78 -28.40 -3.91
N ILE A 82 -7.41 -27.53 -4.72
CA ILE A 82 -6.70 -26.56 -5.56
C ILE A 82 -5.86 -25.62 -4.68
N GLU A 83 -6.46 -25.04 -3.64
CA GLU A 83 -5.79 -24.07 -2.78
C GLU A 83 -4.59 -24.64 -2.03
N LYS A 84 -4.59 -25.94 -1.78
CA LYS A 84 -3.49 -26.65 -1.10
C LYS A 84 -2.31 -26.95 -2.00
N HIS A 85 -2.53 -27.07 -3.33
CA HIS A 85 -1.55 -27.61 -4.26
C HIS A 85 -1.16 -26.67 -5.40
N VAL A 86 -1.75 -25.48 -5.45
CA VAL A 86 -1.40 -24.46 -6.44
C VAL A 86 -0.15 -23.71 -6.00
N ILE A 87 0.89 -23.74 -6.84
CA ILE A 87 2.13 -23.00 -6.62
C ILE A 87 2.17 -21.64 -7.33
N ASP A 88 1.39 -21.47 -8.38
CA ASP A 88 1.17 -20.19 -9.01
C ASP A 88 -0.17 -20.09 -9.77
N ILE A 89 -0.66 -18.88 -9.95
CA ILE A 89 -1.88 -18.54 -10.70
C ILE A 89 -1.66 -17.29 -11.53
N GLY A 90 -2.24 -17.23 -12.73
CA GLY A 90 -2.18 -16.00 -13.52
C GLY A 90 -2.67 -16.13 -14.95
N LEU A 91 -2.54 -15.02 -15.68
CA LEU A 91 -2.80 -14.89 -17.11
C LEU A 91 -1.47 -14.76 -17.85
N ASN A 92 -1.15 -15.69 -18.74
CA ASN A 92 0.08 -15.67 -19.53
C ASN A 92 1.34 -15.40 -18.65
N ARG A 93 2.05 -14.29 -18.93
CA ARG A 93 3.26 -13.86 -18.20
C ARG A 93 2.99 -13.20 -16.83
N PHE A 94 1.77 -12.75 -16.58
CA PHE A 94 1.40 -12.10 -15.31
C PHE A 94 0.93 -13.17 -14.33
N ARG A 95 1.85 -13.65 -13.50
CA ARG A 95 1.60 -14.74 -12.55
C ARG A 95 1.88 -14.30 -11.12
N ILE A 96 1.14 -14.91 -10.19
CA ILE A 96 1.32 -14.78 -8.75
C ILE A 96 1.89 -16.11 -8.26
N LEU A 97 3.06 -16.07 -7.68
CA LEU A 97 3.70 -17.22 -7.04
C LEU A 97 3.21 -17.34 -5.60
N GLU A 98 3.08 -18.58 -5.14
CA GLU A 98 2.65 -18.88 -3.77
C GLU A 98 1.36 -18.11 -3.40
N PRO A 99 0.28 -18.27 -4.20
CA PRO A 99 -0.93 -17.49 -4.00
C PRO A 99 -1.58 -17.83 -2.66
N LYS A 100 -2.01 -16.79 -1.94
CA LYS A 100 -2.59 -16.90 -0.59
C LYS A 100 -4.11 -17.00 -0.65
N PHE A 101 -4.62 -18.16 -1.00
CA PHE A 101 -6.06 -18.45 -0.91
C PHE A 101 -6.37 -19.37 0.26
N PRO A 102 -7.55 -19.24 0.89
CA PRO A 102 -8.60 -18.25 0.62
C PRO A 102 -8.23 -16.84 1.12
N ILE A 103 -8.58 -15.82 0.32
CA ILE A 103 -8.35 -14.42 0.69
C ILE A 103 -9.47 -13.94 1.60
N LYS A 104 -9.11 -13.54 2.82
CA LYS A 104 -10.00 -12.85 3.75
C LYS A 104 -9.74 -11.35 3.66
N PRO A 105 -10.71 -10.55 3.17
CA PRO A 105 -10.54 -9.09 3.16
C PRO A 105 -10.20 -8.58 4.57
N ASN A 106 -9.11 -7.84 4.65
CA ASN A 106 -8.54 -7.32 5.87
C ASN A 106 -8.20 -5.81 5.70
N PRO A 107 -7.70 -5.12 6.72
CA PRO A 107 -7.34 -3.71 6.61
C PRO A 107 -6.37 -3.41 5.45
N ILE A 108 -5.40 -4.31 5.17
CA ILE A 108 -4.44 -4.13 4.08
C ILE A 108 -5.12 -4.24 2.71
N PHE A 109 -6.04 -5.21 2.54
CA PHE A 109 -6.86 -5.33 1.33
C PHE A 109 -7.64 -4.04 1.03
N ALA A 110 -8.30 -3.46 2.05
CA ALA A 110 -9.02 -2.19 1.92
C ALA A 110 -8.09 -1.01 1.57
N SER A 111 -6.89 -0.99 2.13
CA SER A 111 -5.92 0.07 1.86
C SER A 111 -5.41 0.08 0.41
N ILE A 112 -5.33 -1.09 -0.24
CA ILE A 112 -4.95 -1.17 -1.67
C ILE A 112 -6.00 -0.47 -2.54
N LEU A 113 -7.30 -0.63 -2.24
CA LEU A 113 -8.34 0.14 -2.92
C LEU A 113 -8.11 1.65 -2.76
N VAL A 114 -7.81 2.11 -1.53
CA VAL A 114 -7.60 3.54 -1.27
C VAL A 114 -6.37 4.07 -2.02
N ASN A 115 -5.29 3.29 -2.08
CA ASN A 115 -4.14 3.64 -2.91
C ASN A 115 -4.51 3.71 -4.41
N LEU A 116 -5.37 2.79 -4.92
CA LEU A 116 -5.85 2.84 -6.31
C LEU A 116 -6.74 4.07 -6.59
N ILE A 117 -7.48 4.55 -5.59
CA ILE A 117 -8.30 5.77 -5.69
C ILE A 117 -7.43 7.04 -5.62
N GLY A 118 -6.35 7.03 -4.83
CA GLY A 118 -5.41 8.15 -4.66
C GLY A 118 -4.50 8.33 -5.88
N ASP A 119 -3.30 7.80 -5.79
CA ASP A 119 -2.25 7.92 -6.82
C ASP A 119 -2.28 6.81 -7.88
N GLY A 120 -3.18 5.83 -7.73
CA GLY A 120 -3.31 4.71 -8.64
C GLY A 120 -4.14 5.03 -9.87
N CYS A 121 -3.93 4.22 -10.91
CA CYS A 121 -4.84 4.14 -12.04
C CYS A 121 -5.04 2.68 -12.45
N THR A 122 -6.11 2.40 -13.19
CA THR A 122 -6.31 1.10 -13.82
C THR A 122 -6.07 1.22 -15.33
N ILE A 123 -5.28 0.32 -15.88
CA ILE A 123 -4.91 0.31 -17.29
C ILE A 123 -5.47 -0.96 -17.93
N GLY A 124 -6.12 -0.83 -19.10
CA GLY A 124 -6.64 -1.95 -19.89
C GLY A 124 -7.55 -2.86 -19.08
N ASN A 125 -7.27 -4.16 -19.08
CA ASN A 125 -8.08 -5.19 -18.43
C ASN A 125 -7.84 -5.22 -16.89
N ASP A 126 -8.09 -4.11 -16.20
CA ASP A 126 -8.08 -4.00 -14.74
C ASP A 126 -6.70 -4.19 -14.06
N THR A 127 -5.60 -3.95 -14.76
CA THR A 127 -4.30 -3.91 -14.10
C THR A 127 -4.16 -2.58 -13.35
N GLY A 128 -3.98 -2.63 -12.04
CA GLY A 128 -3.67 -1.45 -11.24
C GLY A 128 -2.22 -1.03 -11.47
N PHE A 129 -1.99 0.27 -11.55
CA PHE A 129 -0.66 0.81 -11.79
C PHE A 129 -0.41 2.06 -10.94
N PHE A 130 0.81 2.16 -10.38
CA PHE A 130 1.25 3.31 -9.59
C PHE A 130 2.51 3.93 -10.16
N HIS A 131 2.49 5.26 -10.30
CA HIS A 131 3.62 6.09 -10.68
C HIS A 131 4.20 6.80 -9.46
N TYR A 132 4.84 6.08 -8.56
CA TYR A 132 5.57 6.73 -7.48
C TYR A 132 6.97 7.14 -7.94
N ARG A 133 7.43 8.29 -7.45
CA ARG A 133 8.80 8.77 -7.69
C ARG A 133 9.81 8.19 -6.70
N ASP A 134 9.35 7.67 -5.58
CA ASP A 134 10.22 7.13 -4.55
C ASP A 134 10.10 5.61 -4.43
N VAL A 135 11.25 4.97 -4.19
CA VAL A 135 11.37 3.50 -4.09
C VAL A 135 10.63 2.95 -2.87
N GLU A 136 10.50 3.74 -1.80
CA GLU A 136 9.86 3.30 -0.56
C GLU A 136 8.35 3.14 -0.74
N SER A 137 7.68 4.08 -1.41
CA SER A 137 6.25 3.94 -1.77
C SER A 137 6.02 2.68 -2.59
N HIS A 138 6.92 2.40 -3.54
CA HIS A 138 6.90 1.17 -4.32
C HIS A 138 6.97 -0.08 -3.44
N LYS A 139 7.92 -0.10 -2.51
CA LYS A 139 8.12 -1.22 -1.59
C LYS A 139 6.88 -1.48 -0.74
N ILE A 140 6.26 -0.43 -0.18
CA ILE A 140 5.05 -0.55 0.64
C ILE A 140 3.90 -1.18 -0.13
N ILE A 141 3.65 -0.76 -1.39
CA ILE A 141 2.59 -1.36 -2.20
C ILE A 141 2.90 -2.82 -2.54
N ALA A 142 4.16 -3.13 -2.90
CA ALA A 142 4.57 -4.51 -3.18
C ALA A 142 4.37 -5.43 -1.96
N GLU A 143 4.70 -4.95 -0.76
CA GLU A 143 4.49 -5.68 0.50
C GLU A 143 3.00 -5.90 0.78
N LYS A 144 2.14 -4.91 0.54
CA LYS A 144 0.68 -5.07 0.64
C LYS A 144 0.15 -6.14 -0.31
N VAL A 145 0.60 -6.15 -1.57
CA VAL A 145 0.19 -7.16 -2.55
C VAL A 145 0.69 -8.54 -2.13
N LEU A 146 1.95 -8.65 -1.70
CA LEU A 146 2.53 -9.89 -1.17
C LEU A 146 1.76 -10.41 0.04
N HIS A 147 1.36 -9.51 0.95
CA HIS A 147 0.60 -9.85 2.15
C HIS A 147 -0.77 -10.44 1.81
N VAL A 148 -1.48 -9.84 0.85
CA VAL A 148 -2.88 -10.19 0.52
C VAL A 148 -2.99 -11.35 -0.46
N LEU A 149 -2.16 -11.36 -1.51
CA LEU A 149 -2.37 -12.26 -2.66
C LEU A 149 -1.24 -13.25 -2.89
N GLY A 150 -0.01 -12.91 -2.52
CA GLY A 150 1.19 -13.68 -2.87
C GLY A 150 2.18 -12.85 -3.70
N ARG A 151 3.25 -13.48 -4.16
CA ARG A 151 4.38 -12.81 -4.81
C ARG A 151 4.20 -12.67 -6.33
N PRO A 152 4.10 -11.44 -6.90
CA PRO A 152 4.09 -11.25 -8.34
C PRO A 152 5.40 -11.74 -8.98
N LYS A 153 5.33 -12.52 -10.06
CA LYS A 153 6.51 -13.09 -10.73
C LYS A 153 7.35 -12.05 -11.47
N HIS A 154 6.73 -11.00 -12.00
CA HIS A 154 7.43 -10.00 -12.79
C HIS A 154 7.78 -8.76 -11.98
N LYS A 155 9.06 -8.38 -12.01
CA LYS A 155 9.55 -7.06 -11.61
C LYS A 155 9.40 -6.13 -12.83
N THR A 156 8.54 -5.14 -12.74
CA THR A 156 8.44 -4.08 -13.75
C THR A 156 9.00 -2.78 -13.19
N SER A 157 9.33 -1.83 -14.05
CA SER A 157 9.82 -0.49 -13.67
C SER A 157 8.77 0.35 -12.91
N GLY A 158 7.50 -0.08 -12.93
CA GLY A 158 6.42 0.47 -12.13
C GLY A 158 5.83 -0.61 -11.22
N ILE A 159 5.01 -0.24 -10.24
CA ILE A 159 4.29 -1.21 -9.45
C ILE A 159 2.94 -1.47 -10.07
N TYR A 160 2.77 -2.71 -10.43
CA TYR A 160 1.49 -3.23 -10.87
C TYR A 160 0.80 -3.95 -9.71
N VAL A 161 -0.43 -3.56 -9.44
CA VAL A 161 -1.34 -4.40 -8.67
C VAL A 161 -1.90 -5.43 -9.65
N PRO A 162 -1.70 -6.72 -9.37
CA PRO A 162 -2.18 -7.76 -10.26
C PRO A 162 -3.68 -7.62 -10.57
N SER A 163 -4.05 -7.78 -11.83
CA SER A 163 -5.45 -7.65 -12.27
C SER A 163 -6.42 -8.58 -11.51
N ILE A 164 -5.95 -9.75 -11.09
CA ILE A 164 -6.69 -10.65 -10.19
C ILE A 164 -7.09 -9.92 -8.89
N LEU A 165 -6.15 -9.21 -8.25
CA LEU A 165 -6.43 -8.48 -7.01
C LEU A 165 -7.37 -7.29 -7.26
N VAL A 166 -7.18 -6.56 -8.35
CA VAL A 166 -8.09 -5.47 -8.75
C VAL A 166 -9.51 -6.00 -8.98
N HIS A 167 -9.64 -7.15 -9.66
CA HIS A 167 -10.94 -7.82 -9.87
C HIS A 167 -11.60 -8.16 -8.52
N LEU A 168 -10.86 -8.78 -7.59
CA LEU A 168 -11.39 -9.11 -6.27
C LEU A 168 -11.81 -7.86 -5.48
N ILE A 169 -11.02 -6.78 -5.56
CA ILE A 169 -11.35 -5.49 -4.94
C ILE A 169 -12.66 -4.94 -5.54
N LYS A 170 -12.78 -4.92 -6.87
CA LYS A 170 -14.01 -4.47 -7.56
C LYS A 170 -15.23 -5.28 -7.13
N LYS A 171 -15.08 -6.59 -7.06
CA LYS A 171 -16.15 -7.52 -6.69
C LYS A 171 -16.55 -7.40 -5.21
N TYR A 172 -15.58 -7.16 -4.33
CA TYR A 172 -15.85 -7.02 -2.89
C TYR A 172 -16.55 -5.71 -2.54
N PHE A 173 -16.03 -4.61 -3.07
CA PHE A 173 -16.52 -3.28 -2.76
C PHE A 173 -17.60 -2.79 -3.74
N ASN A 174 -17.97 -3.60 -4.73
CA ASN A 174 -18.90 -3.23 -5.80
C ASN A 174 -18.53 -1.89 -6.45
N VAL A 175 -17.28 -1.75 -6.88
CA VAL A 175 -16.74 -0.51 -7.45
C VAL A 175 -16.26 -0.73 -8.89
N THR A 176 -16.35 0.34 -9.69
CA THR A 176 -15.79 0.41 -11.05
C THR A 176 -14.85 1.60 -11.12
N PHE A 177 -13.64 1.40 -11.64
CA PHE A 177 -12.68 2.48 -11.82
C PHE A 177 -12.93 3.27 -13.12
N PRO A 178 -12.67 4.61 -13.11
CA PRO A 178 -12.20 5.42 -11.98
C PRO A 178 -13.26 5.60 -10.90
N TYR A 179 -12.90 5.43 -9.63
CA TYR A 179 -13.78 5.51 -8.48
C TYR A 179 -13.40 6.68 -7.59
N LYS A 180 -14.38 7.51 -7.20
CA LYS A 180 -14.17 8.82 -6.57
C LYS A 180 -14.80 8.98 -5.20
N LYS A 181 -15.11 7.87 -4.53
CA LYS A 181 -15.76 7.83 -3.22
C LYS A 181 -15.15 6.71 -2.37
N LEU A 182 -15.45 6.66 -1.08
CA LEU A 182 -15.20 5.48 -0.29
C LEU A 182 -16.41 4.55 -0.32
N PRO A 183 -16.22 3.23 -0.52
CA PRO A 183 -17.29 2.26 -0.40
C PRO A 183 -17.93 2.28 0.99
N ALA A 184 -19.21 1.92 1.05
CA ALA A 184 -19.96 1.84 2.31
C ALA A 184 -19.33 0.85 3.30
N GLU A 185 -18.73 -0.23 2.79
CA GLU A 185 -18.01 -1.24 3.55
C GLU A 185 -16.85 -0.64 4.35
N ILE A 186 -16.06 0.26 3.74
CA ILE A 186 -14.97 0.97 4.44
C ILE A 186 -15.54 1.95 5.48
N LYS A 187 -16.60 2.69 5.12
CA LYS A 187 -17.22 3.65 6.04
C LYS A 187 -17.79 2.98 7.29
N LYS A 188 -18.30 1.76 7.17
CA LYS A 188 -18.85 0.94 8.27
C LYS A 188 -17.83 0.00 8.90
N ALA A 189 -16.61 -0.08 8.38
CA ALA A 189 -15.59 -1.00 8.86
C ALA A 189 -15.12 -0.68 10.29
N ASP A 190 -14.36 -1.61 10.84
CA ASP A 190 -13.70 -1.46 12.14
C ASP A 190 -12.65 -0.33 12.16
N LYS A 191 -12.18 -0.01 13.37
CA LYS A 191 -11.18 1.03 13.60
C LYS A 191 -9.91 0.82 12.76
N TRP A 192 -9.41 -0.42 12.67
CA TRP A 192 -8.13 -0.70 12.02
C TRP A 192 -8.22 -0.54 10.51
N THR A 193 -9.30 -1.01 9.90
CA THR A 193 -9.58 -0.81 8.48
C THR A 193 -9.66 0.68 8.12
N LYS A 194 -10.43 1.45 8.89
CA LYS A 194 -10.54 2.91 8.68
C LYS A 194 -9.19 3.61 8.81
N LEU A 195 -8.43 3.28 9.86
CA LEU A 195 -7.14 3.90 10.11
C LEU A 195 -6.11 3.53 9.02
N THR A 196 -6.12 2.28 8.56
CA THR A 196 -5.27 1.83 7.45
C THR A 196 -5.60 2.58 6.16
N CYS A 197 -6.89 2.83 5.88
CA CYS A 197 -7.33 3.63 4.74
C CYS A 197 -6.86 5.10 4.83
N ILE A 198 -6.98 5.74 6.01
CA ILE A 198 -6.48 7.10 6.23
C ILE A 198 -4.97 7.14 6.03
N THR A 199 -4.23 6.16 6.57
CA THR A 199 -2.78 6.08 6.44
C THR A 199 -2.35 5.90 4.99
N ALA A 200 -3.03 5.02 4.22
CA ALA A 200 -2.79 4.85 2.80
C ALA A 200 -3.01 6.16 2.03
N PHE A 201 -4.14 6.82 2.25
CA PHE A 201 -4.43 8.10 1.60
C PHE A 201 -3.47 9.22 2.04
N THR A 202 -2.98 9.16 3.28
CA THR A 202 -1.94 10.07 3.76
C THR A 202 -0.62 9.85 3.02
N ASN A 203 -0.27 8.60 2.67
CA ASN A 203 0.92 8.31 1.88
C ASN A 203 0.83 8.93 0.48
N ASP A 204 -0.32 8.80 -0.16
CA ASP A 204 -0.53 9.27 -1.52
C ASP A 204 -0.74 10.81 -1.55
N GLU A 205 -1.81 11.28 -1.00
CA GLU A 205 -2.34 12.63 -1.16
C GLU A 205 -2.20 13.50 0.11
N GLY A 206 -1.46 13.01 1.11
CA GLY A 206 -1.33 13.71 2.39
C GLY A 206 0.00 14.44 2.59
N SER A 207 -0.03 15.47 3.41
CA SER A 207 1.16 16.10 4.00
C SER A 207 1.05 16.13 5.51
N ILE A 208 2.16 15.90 6.20
CA ILE A 208 2.23 15.88 7.65
C ILE A 208 3.05 17.06 8.13
N THR A 209 2.53 17.73 9.16
CA THR A 209 3.24 18.71 9.95
C THR A 209 3.11 18.36 11.43
N PRO A 210 3.93 18.91 12.34
CA PRO A 210 3.76 18.68 13.77
C PRO A 210 2.38 19.11 14.32
N ASN A 211 1.70 20.03 13.65
CA ASN A 211 0.46 20.63 14.15
C ASN A 211 -0.80 19.99 13.54
N PHE A 212 -0.72 19.45 12.34
CA PHE A 212 -1.85 18.84 11.64
C PHE A 212 -1.38 17.90 10.51
N ILE A 213 -2.27 17.01 10.10
CA ILE A 213 -2.15 16.21 8.89
C ILE A 213 -3.14 16.79 7.89
N GLN A 214 -2.66 17.19 6.72
CA GLN A 214 -3.51 17.71 5.64
C GLN A 214 -3.68 16.65 4.58
N LEU A 215 -4.93 16.41 4.20
CA LEU A 215 -5.30 15.53 3.10
C LEU A 215 -5.91 16.37 1.98
N CYS A 216 -5.57 16.08 0.73
CA CYS A 216 -6.02 16.81 -0.45
C CYS A 216 -6.50 15.87 -1.54
N SER A 217 -7.47 16.33 -2.33
CA SER A 217 -7.93 15.66 -3.55
C SER A 217 -8.63 16.64 -4.46
N LYS A 218 -8.66 16.34 -5.75
CA LYS A 218 -9.55 17.01 -6.70
C LYS A 218 -11.01 16.60 -6.46
N ASP A 219 -11.23 15.39 -5.92
CA ASP A 219 -12.56 14.86 -5.67
C ASP A 219 -13.06 15.22 -4.27
N LYS A 220 -13.93 16.25 -4.20
CA LYS A 220 -14.50 16.75 -2.94
C LYS A 220 -15.30 15.67 -2.19
N LEU A 221 -16.02 14.79 -2.90
CA LEU A 221 -16.81 13.72 -2.29
C LEU A 221 -15.93 12.70 -1.57
N LEU A 222 -14.78 12.34 -2.13
CA LEU A 222 -13.80 11.47 -1.48
C LEU A 222 -13.30 12.10 -0.17
N LEU A 223 -13.02 13.41 -0.16
CA LEU A 223 -12.58 14.08 1.07
C LEU A 223 -13.68 14.16 2.13
N ILE A 224 -14.95 14.31 1.74
CA ILE A 224 -16.08 14.24 2.68
C ILE A 224 -16.14 12.86 3.33
N ASP A 225 -16.06 11.80 2.54
CA ASP A 225 -16.01 10.43 3.06
C ASP A 225 -14.80 10.21 4.00
N MET A 226 -13.63 10.77 3.66
CA MET A 226 -12.44 10.72 4.53
C MET A 226 -12.64 11.49 5.85
N ILE A 227 -13.31 12.63 5.81
CA ILE A 227 -13.70 13.38 7.03
C ILE A 227 -14.60 12.53 7.91
N ASP A 228 -15.60 11.84 7.35
CA ASP A 228 -16.56 11.04 8.10
C ASP A 228 -15.86 9.87 8.80
N ILE A 229 -14.94 9.17 8.15
CA ILE A 229 -14.17 8.13 8.81
C ILE A 229 -13.21 8.70 9.86
N CYS A 230 -12.61 9.87 9.65
CA CYS A 230 -11.78 10.55 10.65
C CYS A 230 -12.60 10.93 11.88
N LYS A 231 -13.79 11.50 11.70
CA LYS A 231 -14.72 11.84 12.80
C LYS A 231 -15.16 10.59 13.57
N SER A 232 -15.47 9.49 12.86
CA SER A 232 -15.87 8.23 13.50
C SER A 232 -14.75 7.61 14.36
N LEU A 233 -13.48 7.96 14.10
CA LEU A 233 -12.32 7.60 14.91
C LEU A 233 -12.03 8.61 16.04
N GLY A 234 -12.85 9.64 16.16
CA GLY A 234 -12.73 10.70 17.18
C GLY A 234 -11.60 11.68 16.90
N TYR A 235 -11.19 11.86 15.64
CA TYR A 235 -10.23 12.90 15.28
C TYR A 235 -10.92 14.26 15.14
N LYS A 236 -10.24 15.31 15.61
CA LYS A 236 -10.63 16.68 15.34
C LYS A 236 -10.24 17.04 13.90
N VAL A 237 -11.23 17.40 13.08
CA VAL A 237 -11.00 17.73 11.66
C VAL A 237 -11.53 19.12 11.32
N SER A 238 -10.90 19.78 10.32
CA SER A 238 -11.46 20.98 9.72
C SER A 238 -12.58 20.62 8.72
N GLY A 239 -13.36 21.61 8.32
CA GLY A 239 -14.17 21.51 7.09
C GLY A 239 -13.31 21.42 5.84
N VAL A 240 -13.95 21.05 4.71
CA VAL A 240 -13.29 21.10 3.40
C VAL A 240 -13.12 22.57 2.97
N TYR A 241 -11.93 22.90 2.53
CA TYR A 241 -11.62 24.18 1.90
C TYR A 241 -10.90 23.96 0.57
N VAL A 242 -11.08 24.89 -0.36
CA VAL A 242 -10.45 24.83 -1.67
C VAL A 242 -9.27 25.81 -1.68
N ASN A 243 -8.12 25.36 -2.14
CA ASN A 243 -6.95 26.23 -2.28
C ASN A 243 -7.00 27.05 -3.59
N LYS A 244 -6.06 27.99 -3.75
CA LYS A 244 -5.96 28.86 -4.95
C LYS A 244 -5.82 28.09 -6.28
N LYS A 245 -5.46 26.81 -6.24
CA LYS A 245 -5.30 25.93 -7.41
C LYS A 245 -6.56 25.06 -7.66
N GLY A 246 -7.67 25.31 -6.98
CA GLY A 246 -8.90 24.53 -7.13
C GLY A 246 -8.85 23.13 -6.45
N ILE A 247 -7.81 22.82 -5.67
CA ILE A 247 -7.68 21.54 -4.98
C ILE A 247 -8.39 21.63 -3.64
N SER A 248 -9.29 20.68 -3.37
CA SER A 248 -9.97 20.55 -2.09
C SER A 248 -9.04 19.96 -1.04
N ASN A 249 -9.15 20.41 0.20
CA ASN A 249 -8.30 20.00 1.31
C ASN A 249 -9.10 19.96 2.61
N PHE A 250 -8.68 19.13 3.56
CA PHE A 250 -9.06 19.25 4.96
C PHE A 250 -7.88 18.89 5.88
N ARG A 251 -8.01 19.16 7.16
CA ARG A 251 -6.95 18.91 8.15
C ARG A 251 -7.45 18.03 9.29
N ILE A 252 -6.62 17.10 9.71
CA ILE A 252 -6.75 16.40 10.99
C ILE A 252 -5.95 17.22 12.01
N ASN A 253 -6.66 17.89 12.92
CA ASN A 253 -6.09 18.81 13.92
C ASN A 253 -5.72 18.11 15.24
N SER A 254 -5.74 16.78 15.26
CA SER A 254 -5.32 15.93 16.38
C SER A 254 -4.17 14.99 16.01
N PRO A 255 -3.01 15.53 15.55
CA PRO A 255 -1.92 14.69 15.06
C PRO A 255 -1.31 13.81 16.14
N LYS A 256 -1.31 14.25 17.41
CA LYS A 256 -0.84 13.42 18.55
C LYS A 256 -1.71 12.18 18.75
N LYS A 257 -3.06 12.32 18.71
CA LYS A 257 -3.96 11.16 18.78
C LYS A 257 -3.74 10.23 17.58
N PHE A 258 -3.62 10.79 16.37
CA PHE A 258 -3.34 10.00 15.17
C PHE A 258 -2.02 9.24 15.30
N TYR A 259 -0.96 9.85 15.83
CA TYR A 259 0.33 9.20 16.04
C TYR A 259 0.23 7.96 16.95
N PHE A 260 -0.48 8.06 18.08
CA PHE A 260 -0.65 6.91 18.97
C PHE A 260 -1.49 5.79 18.35
N ASP A 261 -2.55 6.14 17.63
CA ASP A 261 -3.36 5.16 16.90
C ASP A 261 -2.55 4.51 15.78
N TYR A 262 -1.78 5.31 15.02
CA TYR A 262 -0.88 4.86 13.96
C TYR A 262 0.21 3.90 14.49
N LYS A 263 0.85 4.21 15.62
CA LYS A 263 1.84 3.32 16.23
C LYS A 263 1.26 1.92 16.48
N LYS A 264 0.08 1.86 17.09
CA LYS A 264 -0.64 0.60 17.34
C LYS A 264 -1.07 -0.10 16.03
N LEU A 265 -1.38 0.66 14.99
CA LEU A 265 -1.69 0.10 13.66
C LEU A 265 -0.47 -0.62 13.09
N VAL A 266 0.69 0.03 13.08
CA VAL A 266 1.92 -0.53 12.48
C VAL A 266 2.43 -1.73 13.26
N GLU A 267 2.23 -1.79 14.58
CA GLU A 267 2.51 -2.97 15.41
C GLU A 267 1.67 -4.19 14.97
N LYS A 268 0.44 -3.98 14.49
CA LYS A 268 -0.47 -5.07 14.03
C LYS A 268 -0.36 -5.34 12.53
N HIS A 269 -0.12 -4.31 11.75
CA HIS A 269 -0.16 -4.32 10.29
C HIS A 269 0.99 -3.46 9.76
N TYR A 270 2.19 -4.02 9.75
CA TYR A 270 3.41 -3.30 9.35
C TYR A 270 3.31 -2.73 7.92
N GLU A 271 2.61 -3.42 7.03
CA GLU A 271 2.39 -3.02 5.65
C GLU A 271 1.54 -1.73 5.52
N ALA A 272 0.86 -1.34 6.60
CA ALA A 272 0.07 -0.09 6.65
C ALA A 272 0.91 1.15 7.01
N ARG A 273 2.23 1.02 7.12
CA ARG A 273 3.10 2.13 7.55
C ARG A 273 3.11 3.32 6.58
N LEU A 274 3.43 4.46 7.13
CA LEU A 274 3.78 5.66 6.36
C LEU A 274 5.18 5.49 5.74
N ILE A 275 5.44 6.20 4.64
CA ILE A 275 6.80 6.37 4.13
C ILE A 275 7.65 7.08 5.19
N SER A 276 8.93 6.70 5.29
CA SER A 276 9.85 7.17 6.36
C SER A 276 9.88 8.68 6.53
N ARG A 277 9.84 9.42 5.42
CA ARG A 277 9.78 10.89 5.47
C ARG A 277 8.56 11.41 6.23
N LYS A 278 7.36 10.85 5.98
CA LYS A 278 6.11 11.26 6.64
C LYS A 278 6.06 10.76 8.08
N GLU A 279 6.53 9.54 8.31
CA GLU A 279 6.60 8.97 9.65
C GLU A 279 7.53 9.77 10.57
N ASN A 280 8.71 10.16 10.09
CA ASN A 280 9.65 10.96 10.87
C ASN A 280 9.06 12.32 11.27
N ILE A 281 8.29 12.96 10.39
CA ILE A 281 7.58 14.20 10.75
C ILE A 281 6.48 13.91 11.79
N LEU A 282 5.75 12.81 11.62
CA LEU A 282 4.69 12.42 12.57
C LEU A 282 5.25 12.15 13.97
N LYS A 283 6.43 11.55 14.09
CA LYS A 283 7.10 11.33 15.39
C LYS A 283 7.35 12.64 16.15
N LEU A 284 7.51 13.77 15.45
CA LEU A 284 7.74 15.08 16.08
C LEU A 284 6.53 15.61 16.85
N VAL A 285 5.32 15.10 16.60
CA VAL A 285 4.10 15.50 17.34
C VAL A 285 4.16 15.11 18.83
N ASN A 286 5.03 14.15 19.16
CA ASN A 286 5.23 13.66 20.52
C ASN A 286 6.41 14.35 21.26
N ILE A 287 7.12 15.25 20.58
CA ILE A 287 8.17 16.02 21.23
C ILE A 287 7.49 17.09 22.10
N ASP A 288 7.80 17.04 23.39
CA ASP A 288 7.46 18.14 24.28
C ASP A 288 8.38 19.31 23.92
N TYR A 289 7.84 20.19 23.06
CA TYR A 289 8.54 21.44 22.76
C TYR A 289 8.76 22.20 24.07
N LEU A 290 9.87 22.90 24.15
CA LEU A 290 10.15 23.84 25.23
C LEU A 290 9.07 24.93 25.26
N ASN A 291 7.86 24.53 25.72
CA ASN A 291 6.71 25.41 25.81
C ASN A 291 6.73 26.07 27.18
N GLY A 292 6.66 27.38 27.19
CA GLY A 292 6.46 28.18 28.40
C GLY A 292 7.69 28.85 29.01
N ARG A 293 8.92 28.48 28.68
CA ARG A 293 10.08 29.32 28.97
C ARG A 293 10.21 30.37 27.87
N LYS A 294 10.25 31.62 28.24
CA LYS A 294 10.68 32.69 27.35
C LYS A 294 12.22 32.57 27.17
N PHE A 295 12.60 31.71 26.22
CA PHE A 295 14.00 31.68 25.79
C PHE A 295 14.32 32.99 25.08
N THR A 296 15.43 33.58 25.44
CA THR A 296 16.02 34.71 24.72
C THR A 296 16.44 34.23 23.32
N THR A 297 16.54 35.16 22.39
CA THR A 297 17.05 34.86 21.03
C THR A 297 18.41 34.19 21.08
N ARG A 298 19.27 34.63 22.01
CA ARG A 298 20.61 34.10 22.22
C ARG A 298 20.59 32.64 22.70
N GLU A 299 19.78 32.30 23.67
CA GLU A 299 19.65 30.92 24.18
C GLU A 299 19.13 29.97 23.10
N ILE A 300 18.23 30.45 22.23
CA ILE A 300 17.72 29.66 21.07
C ILE A 300 18.87 29.44 20.07
N GLU A 301 19.63 30.48 19.74
CA GLU A 301 20.75 30.41 18.80
C GLU A 301 21.83 29.46 19.31
N GLU A 302 22.27 29.62 20.57
CA GLU A 302 23.24 28.75 21.22
C GLU A 302 22.79 27.28 21.22
N LYS A 303 21.51 27.01 21.51
CA LYS A 303 20.97 25.66 21.51
C LYS A 303 20.85 25.07 20.10
N ILE A 304 20.56 25.85 19.08
CA ILE A 304 20.55 25.36 17.71
C ILE A 304 21.96 25.03 17.24
N ILE A 305 22.92 25.91 17.58
CA ILE A 305 24.34 25.71 17.25
C ILE A 305 24.91 24.49 17.96
N SER A 306 24.58 24.27 19.24
CA SER A 306 25.07 23.12 20.01
C SER A 306 24.62 21.76 19.44
N VAL A 307 23.49 21.70 18.72
CA VAL A 307 23.01 20.47 18.08
C VAL A 307 23.43 20.34 16.62
N LEU A 308 23.95 21.43 16.02
CA LEU A 308 24.59 21.39 14.72
C LEU A 308 25.99 20.81 14.88
N SER A 309 26.31 19.80 14.13
CA SER A 309 27.61 19.14 14.10
C SER A 309 28.24 19.26 12.71
N ASP A 310 29.40 18.66 12.53
CA ASP A 310 30.05 18.48 11.23
C ASP A 310 29.23 17.57 10.33
N GLU A 311 28.44 16.67 10.89
CA GLU A 311 27.51 15.86 10.15
C GLU A 311 26.27 16.66 9.75
N PRO A 312 25.91 16.69 8.47
CA PRO A 312 24.75 17.43 8.00
C PRO A 312 23.46 16.89 8.61
N LYS A 313 22.66 17.77 9.26
CA LYS A 313 21.35 17.44 9.83
C LYS A 313 20.24 18.11 9.05
N ASN A 314 19.14 17.39 8.84
CA ASN A 314 17.93 17.99 8.31
C ASN A 314 17.13 18.72 9.40
N ILE A 315 16.11 19.49 8.99
CA ILE A 315 15.32 20.32 9.90
C ILE A 315 14.60 19.49 10.98
N TYR A 316 14.26 18.25 10.71
CA TYR A 316 13.53 17.38 11.64
C TYR A 316 14.47 16.79 12.70
N GLU A 317 15.70 16.45 12.32
CA GLU A 317 16.76 16.05 13.26
C GLU A 317 17.10 17.19 14.20
N LEU A 318 17.23 18.41 13.68
CA LEU A 318 17.46 19.61 14.50
C LEU A 318 16.30 19.85 15.48
N VAL A 319 15.04 19.67 15.05
CA VAL A 319 13.87 19.75 15.94
C VAL A 319 13.93 18.69 17.03
N LYS A 320 14.28 17.46 16.69
CA LYS A 320 14.36 16.34 17.60
C LYS A 320 15.42 16.61 18.68
N ASP A 321 16.62 17.01 18.26
CA ASP A 321 17.77 17.17 19.15
C ASP A 321 17.67 18.44 20.01
N SER A 322 17.13 19.54 19.45
CA SER A 322 16.98 20.82 20.17
C SER A 322 15.70 20.96 20.97
N SER A 323 14.65 20.19 20.64
CA SER A 323 13.26 20.39 21.10
C SER A 323 12.70 21.79 20.79
N ILE A 324 13.26 22.47 19.78
CA ILE A 324 12.79 23.79 19.32
C ILE A 324 11.84 23.60 18.15
N ARG A 325 10.76 24.41 18.08
CA ARG A 325 9.76 24.32 17.03
C ARG A 325 10.36 24.55 15.64
N THR A 326 9.90 23.80 14.65
CA THR A 326 10.35 23.87 13.26
C THR A 326 10.37 25.29 12.68
N GLY A 327 9.33 26.10 12.98
CA GLY A 327 9.26 27.50 12.53
C GLY A 327 10.39 28.36 13.08
N THR A 328 10.69 28.22 14.36
CA THR A 328 11.78 28.93 15.05
C THR A 328 13.13 28.51 14.48
N ILE A 329 13.38 27.20 14.33
CA ILE A 329 14.63 26.71 13.73
C ILE A 329 14.77 27.27 12.29
N ARG A 330 13.75 27.19 11.46
CA ARG A 330 13.82 27.74 10.10
C ARG A 330 14.13 29.21 10.05
N HIS A 331 13.59 30.00 11.00
CA HIS A 331 13.88 31.42 11.10
C HIS A 331 15.38 31.67 11.42
N HIS A 332 15.91 30.97 12.43
CA HIS A 332 17.33 31.13 12.81
C HIS A 332 18.27 30.55 11.75
N MET A 333 17.94 29.41 11.11
CA MET A 333 18.73 28.87 9.99
C MET A 333 18.91 29.88 8.85
N ARG A 334 17.86 30.64 8.49
CA ARG A 334 17.99 31.70 7.48
C ARG A 334 19.00 32.78 7.90
N LYS A 335 18.97 33.18 9.19
CA LYS A 335 19.93 34.14 9.73
C LYS A 335 21.35 33.58 9.74
N PHE A 336 21.54 32.33 10.15
CA PHE A 336 22.85 31.69 10.18
C PHE A 336 23.45 31.51 8.78
N ILE A 337 22.63 31.14 7.79
CA ILE A 337 23.08 31.08 6.39
C ILE A 337 23.49 32.45 5.89
N ALA A 338 22.70 33.50 6.16
CA ALA A 338 23.02 34.86 5.76
C ALA A 338 24.32 35.38 6.40
N ARG A 339 24.67 34.87 7.58
CA ARG A 339 25.94 35.18 8.31
C ARG A 339 27.08 34.24 7.97
N ASN A 340 26.92 33.33 7.00
CA ASN A 340 27.88 32.29 6.64
C ASN A 340 28.28 31.34 7.82
N LEU A 341 27.47 31.25 8.86
CA LEU A 341 27.73 30.37 10.01
C LEU A 341 27.30 28.91 9.73
N VAL A 342 26.36 28.72 8.81
CA VAL A 342 25.78 27.43 8.45
C VAL A 342 25.75 27.25 6.95
N LEU A 343 26.24 26.11 6.50
CA LEU A 343 26.12 25.67 5.11
C LEU A 343 24.81 24.89 4.92
N ARG A 344 24.16 25.10 3.80
CA ARG A 344 22.93 24.39 3.41
C ARG A 344 23.18 23.60 2.12
N GLN A 345 22.94 22.30 2.18
CA GLN A 345 23.00 21.41 1.02
C GLN A 345 21.62 20.81 0.74
N LYS A 346 21.23 20.74 -0.52
CA LYS A 346 20.00 20.07 -0.95
C LYS A 346 20.32 18.63 -1.38
N VAL A 347 19.66 17.66 -0.73
CA VAL A 347 19.77 16.24 -1.10
C VAL A 347 18.34 15.72 -1.33
N GLY A 348 18.02 15.43 -2.57
CA GLY A 348 16.64 15.08 -2.96
C GLY A 348 15.66 16.22 -2.64
N HIS A 349 14.64 15.92 -1.83
CA HIS A 349 13.63 16.89 -1.40
C HIS A 349 13.96 17.57 -0.05
N ASN A 350 15.05 17.19 0.60
CA ASN A 350 15.42 17.69 1.91
C ASN A 350 16.59 18.67 1.83
N TYR A 351 16.61 19.63 2.77
CA TYR A 351 17.77 20.47 3.03
C TYR A 351 18.47 19.97 4.29
N PHE A 352 19.79 19.85 4.18
CA PHE A 352 20.68 19.49 5.27
C PHE A 352 21.53 20.70 5.63
N TYR A 353 21.83 20.85 6.91
CA TYR A 353 22.53 21.97 7.49
C TYR A 353 23.72 21.47 8.30
N LYS A 354 24.87 22.12 8.17
CA LYS A 354 26.08 21.86 8.97
C LYS A 354 26.76 23.18 9.32
N LEU A 355 27.54 23.18 10.40
CA LEU A 355 28.36 24.33 10.73
C LEU A 355 29.38 24.62 9.62
N ASN A 356 29.61 25.93 9.36
CA ASN A 356 30.67 26.36 8.48
C ASN A 356 31.95 26.61 9.31
N LYS A 357 32.93 25.71 9.18
CA LYS A 357 34.19 25.80 9.95
C LYS A 357 35.06 27.03 9.63
N ILE A 358 34.75 27.75 8.53
CA ILE A 358 35.54 28.91 8.10
C ILE A 358 35.08 30.21 8.80
N GLY A 359 33.92 30.22 9.44
CA GLY A 359 33.44 31.34 10.23
C GLY A 359 33.71 31.16 11.70
N SER A 360 34.92 31.41 12.16
CA SER A 360 35.18 31.55 13.60
C SER A 360 34.45 32.77 14.18
N TRP A 361 33.84 32.60 15.33
CA TRP A 361 33.19 33.65 16.13
C TRP A 361 34.15 34.77 16.53
#